data_740255225ea4b2644d654bf173b6bd19
#
_entry.id   740255225ea4b2644d654bf173b6bd19
#
_cell.length_a   1.000
_cell.length_b   1.000
_cell.length_c   1.000
_cell.angle_alpha   90.00
_cell.angle_beta   90.00
_cell.angle_gamma   90.00
#
_symmetry.space_group_name_H-M   'P 1'
#
loop_
_entity.id
_entity.type
_entity.pdbx_description
1 polymer ?
#
loop_
_entity_poly.entity_id
_entity_poly.type
_entity_poly.pdbx_seq_one_letter_code
_entity_poly.pdbx_strand_id
1 'polypeptide(L)'
;MSEQHHTEPHKNAHARIENLSGGVAIVTGGASGIGYALVEAAVTRGMHGVIADIETEAIQVAEDNLSAAANAAGVKLLGCTVDVSSQESVAGLADTVTRAFPDTPISLLCCNAGVGGGGGVLTARDIDWDFVIGVNVKGVANCVRTFVPKMLSQNAPGAIVTTSSQDGICCAQGVYGVTKHACVALTEALYNEVRGALSVHVLCPNAVATNIVTSERNRPERYGGIAKEARPSDTKANPIAERFKAFGMAPSRCANLVFDAIQSGEFYILAEALDDPGYVHLEAQTRMDAILNKGLPSRPKSELLTKVFDLRIPLPDKD
;
A
#
# COMPACT_ATOMS: atom_id res chain seq x y z
N MET A 1 17.47 36.28 -18.09
CA MET A 1 16.10 35.85 -18.50
C MET A 1 16.13 34.33 -18.51
N SER A 2 15.73 33.72 -17.41
CA SER A 2 15.65 32.26 -17.25
C SER A 2 14.24 31.85 -17.65
N GLU A 3 14.10 31.18 -18.79
CA GLU A 3 12.86 30.51 -19.19
C GLU A 3 12.53 29.48 -18.11
N GLN A 4 11.48 29.77 -17.35
CA GLN A 4 10.84 28.78 -16.51
C GLN A 4 10.18 27.76 -17.43
N HIS A 5 10.82 26.61 -17.62
CA HIS A 5 10.15 25.44 -18.15
C HIS A 5 9.11 24.96 -17.12
N HIS A 6 7.94 25.58 -17.15
CA HIS A 6 6.74 24.95 -16.64
C HIS A 6 6.42 23.79 -17.59
N THR A 7 7.01 22.61 -17.32
CA THR A 7 6.45 21.37 -17.86
C THR A 7 5.10 21.20 -17.20
N GLU A 8 4.02 21.30 -18.01
CA GLU A 8 2.71 20.85 -17.56
C GLU A 8 2.86 19.45 -16.98
N PRO A 9 2.23 19.14 -15.82
CA PRO A 9 2.27 17.79 -15.27
C PRO A 9 1.70 16.86 -16.34
N HIS A 10 2.53 15.94 -16.85
CA HIS A 10 2.08 14.88 -17.73
C HIS A 10 1.09 14.04 -16.95
N LYS A 11 -0.21 14.31 -17.11
CA LYS A 11 -1.26 13.49 -16.55
C LYS A 11 -1.11 12.08 -17.11
N ASN A 12 -1.14 11.08 -16.26
CA ASN A 12 -1.19 9.67 -16.65
C ASN A 12 -2.43 9.48 -17.52
N ALA A 13 -2.27 9.47 -18.84
CA ALA A 13 -3.37 9.70 -19.77
C ALA A 13 -4.20 8.43 -20.10
N HIS A 14 -3.81 7.23 -19.58
CA HIS A 14 -4.27 6.00 -20.20
C HIS A 14 -5.20 5.10 -19.35
N ALA A 15 -5.33 5.27 -18.07
CA ALA A 15 -6.27 4.51 -17.27
C ALA A 15 -7.40 5.40 -16.75
N ARG A 16 -8.61 5.21 -17.27
CA ARG A 16 -9.82 5.71 -16.63
C ARG A 16 -10.54 4.54 -15.99
N ILE A 17 -11.22 4.77 -14.88
CA ILE A 17 -11.90 3.71 -14.11
C ILE A 17 -12.84 2.89 -15.00
N GLU A 18 -13.57 3.53 -15.88
CA GLU A 18 -14.48 2.90 -16.84
C GLU A 18 -13.77 1.89 -17.78
N ASN A 19 -12.48 2.12 -18.07
CA ASN A 19 -11.68 1.26 -18.93
C ASN A 19 -11.06 0.07 -18.17
N LEU A 20 -11.17 0.05 -16.84
CA LEU A 20 -10.66 -1.05 -15.99
C LEU A 20 -11.74 -2.09 -15.67
N SER A 21 -13.01 -1.76 -15.85
CA SER A 21 -14.15 -2.66 -15.63
C SER A 21 -14.04 -3.90 -16.54
N GLY A 22 -14.42 -5.05 -16.01
CA GLY A 22 -14.28 -6.34 -16.70
C GLY A 22 -12.87 -6.94 -16.64
N GLY A 23 -11.85 -6.19 -16.22
CA GLY A 23 -10.49 -6.69 -16.04
C GLY A 23 -10.24 -7.27 -14.65
N VAL A 24 -9.02 -7.73 -14.41
CA VAL A 24 -8.57 -8.31 -13.14
C VAL A 24 -7.86 -7.26 -12.29
N ALA A 25 -8.28 -7.09 -11.05
CA ALA A 25 -7.58 -6.33 -10.02
C ALA A 25 -6.82 -7.30 -9.10
N ILE A 26 -5.49 -7.20 -9.08
CA ILE A 26 -4.62 -7.98 -8.19
C ILE A 26 -4.19 -7.10 -7.03
N VAL A 27 -4.52 -7.49 -5.80
CA VAL A 27 -4.17 -6.72 -4.60
C VAL A 27 -3.37 -7.59 -3.64
N THR A 28 -2.10 -7.25 -3.44
CA THR A 28 -1.26 -7.90 -2.41
C THR A 28 -1.54 -7.31 -1.03
N GLY A 29 -1.54 -8.15 0.02
CA GLY A 29 -2.06 -7.77 1.33
C GLY A 29 -3.57 -7.49 1.27
N GLY A 30 -4.28 -8.23 0.38
CA GLY A 30 -5.69 -8.00 0.02
C GLY A 30 -6.71 -8.48 1.04
N ALA A 31 -6.30 -9.26 2.04
CA ALA A 31 -7.22 -9.87 3.00
C ALA A 31 -7.62 -8.94 4.16
N SER A 32 -6.98 -7.79 4.33
CA SER A 32 -7.28 -6.88 5.43
C SER A 32 -6.94 -5.41 5.12
N GLY A 33 -7.44 -4.49 5.95
CA GLY A 33 -7.08 -3.07 5.94
C GLY A 33 -7.26 -2.41 4.58
N ILE A 34 -6.26 -1.63 4.14
CA ILE A 34 -6.29 -0.91 2.85
C ILE A 34 -6.45 -1.88 1.69
N GLY A 35 -5.76 -3.04 1.74
CA GLY A 35 -5.84 -4.04 0.65
C GLY A 35 -7.25 -4.59 0.48
N TYR A 36 -7.92 -4.96 1.57
CA TYR A 36 -9.31 -5.39 1.52
C TYR A 36 -10.23 -4.31 0.91
N ALA A 37 -10.08 -3.07 1.35
CA ALA A 37 -10.87 -1.96 0.83
C ALA A 37 -10.59 -1.69 -0.67
N LEU A 38 -9.36 -1.92 -1.14
CA LEU A 38 -9.03 -1.83 -2.56
C LEU A 38 -9.69 -2.94 -3.38
N VAL A 39 -9.72 -4.19 -2.86
CA VAL A 39 -10.44 -5.29 -3.52
C VAL A 39 -11.93 -4.98 -3.58
N GLU A 40 -12.54 -4.57 -2.47
CA GLU A 40 -13.96 -4.20 -2.40
C GLU A 40 -14.29 -3.10 -3.41
N ALA A 41 -13.48 -2.04 -3.45
CA ALA A 41 -13.65 -0.93 -4.37
C ALA A 41 -13.47 -1.33 -5.85
N ALA A 42 -12.59 -2.26 -6.16
CA ALA A 42 -12.42 -2.83 -7.51
C ALA A 42 -13.63 -3.68 -7.92
N VAL A 43 -14.06 -4.59 -7.03
CA VAL A 43 -15.21 -5.47 -7.25
C VAL A 43 -16.49 -4.66 -7.51
N THR A 44 -16.77 -3.65 -6.69
CA THR A 44 -17.95 -2.78 -6.87
C THR A 44 -17.92 -1.95 -8.14
N ARG A 45 -16.74 -1.80 -8.76
CA ARG A 45 -16.53 -1.14 -10.07
C ARG A 45 -16.48 -2.13 -11.24
N GLY A 46 -16.89 -3.38 -11.02
CA GLY A 46 -16.99 -4.40 -12.07
C GLY A 46 -15.67 -5.05 -12.46
N MET A 47 -14.66 -5.05 -11.61
CA MET A 47 -13.41 -5.80 -11.82
C MET A 47 -13.45 -7.14 -11.10
N HIS A 48 -12.86 -8.19 -11.69
CA HIS A 48 -12.58 -9.43 -10.97
C HIS A 48 -11.52 -9.17 -9.88
N GLY A 49 -11.75 -9.65 -8.66
CA GLY A 49 -10.87 -9.40 -7.51
C GLY A 49 -9.94 -10.57 -7.21
N VAL A 50 -8.62 -10.33 -7.16
CA VAL A 50 -7.64 -11.28 -6.64
C VAL A 50 -7.16 -10.80 -5.27
N ILE A 51 -7.51 -11.58 -4.23
CA ILE A 51 -7.11 -11.36 -2.83
C ILE A 51 -5.82 -12.14 -2.61
N ALA A 52 -4.68 -11.49 -2.77
CA ALA A 52 -3.36 -12.10 -2.59
C ALA A 52 -2.79 -11.71 -1.22
N ASP A 53 -2.66 -12.66 -0.30
CA ASP A 53 -2.20 -12.40 1.07
C ASP A 53 -1.37 -13.58 1.59
N ILE A 54 -0.62 -13.37 2.67
CA ILE A 54 0.12 -14.43 3.36
C ILE A 54 -0.78 -15.18 4.37
N GLU A 55 -1.84 -14.55 4.84
CA GLU A 55 -2.75 -15.05 5.87
C GLU A 55 -3.93 -15.82 5.23
N THR A 56 -3.78 -17.14 5.06
CA THR A 56 -4.78 -18.00 4.38
C THR A 56 -6.17 -17.91 5.01
N GLU A 57 -6.27 -17.87 6.33
CA GLU A 57 -7.56 -17.75 7.03
C GLU A 57 -8.23 -16.41 6.78
N ALA A 58 -7.43 -15.33 6.73
CA ALA A 58 -7.94 -13.99 6.43
C ALA A 58 -8.42 -13.87 4.98
N ILE A 59 -7.79 -14.56 4.04
CA ILE A 59 -8.23 -14.65 2.65
C ILE A 59 -9.64 -15.23 2.58
N GLN A 60 -9.90 -16.37 3.24
CA GLN A 60 -11.22 -17.01 3.23
C GLN A 60 -12.29 -16.07 3.81
N VAL A 61 -12.00 -15.41 4.93
CA VAL A 61 -12.93 -14.44 5.53
C VAL A 61 -13.19 -13.26 4.58
N ALA A 62 -12.18 -12.79 3.86
CA ALA A 62 -12.34 -11.70 2.89
C ALA A 62 -13.17 -12.14 1.67
N GLU A 63 -12.98 -13.37 1.15
CA GLU A 63 -13.79 -13.92 0.07
C GLU A 63 -15.26 -14.04 0.49
N ASP A 64 -15.52 -14.57 1.68
CA ASP A 64 -16.89 -14.73 2.21
C ASP A 64 -17.58 -13.36 2.34
N ASN A 65 -16.89 -12.37 2.90
CA ASN A 65 -17.43 -11.02 3.09
C ASN A 65 -17.71 -10.28 1.77
N LEU A 66 -16.88 -10.49 0.75
CA LEU A 66 -17.03 -9.83 -0.55
C LEU A 66 -17.93 -10.60 -1.53
N SER A 67 -18.32 -11.83 -1.22
CA SER A 67 -19.08 -12.70 -2.11
C SER A 67 -20.39 -12.08 -2.61
N ALA A 68 -21.15 -11.42 -1.73
CA ALA A 68 -22.38 -10.75 -2.10
C ALA A 68 -22.17 -9.59 -3.07
N ALA A 69 -21.13 -8.77 -2.85
CA ALA A 69 -20.77 -7.65 -3.72
C ALA A 69 -20.28 -8.15 -5.08
N ALA A 70 -19.47 -9.20 -5.11
CA ALA A 70 -18.97 -9.82 -6.33
C ALA A 70 -20.10 -10.41 -7.18
N ASN A 71 -21.02 -11.11 -6.54
CA ASN A 71 -22.21 -11.67 -7.21
C ASN A 71 -23.10 -10.56 -7.79
N ALA A 72 -23.34 -9.49 -7.03
CA ALA A 72 -24.12 -8.34 -7.49
C ALA A 72 -23.47 -7.61 -8.68
N ALA A 73 -22.15 -7.54 -8.70
CA ALA A 73 -21.38 -6.94 -9.80
C ALA A 73 -21.14 -7.90 -10.98
N GLY A 74 -21.48 -9.19 -10.86
CA GLY A 74 -21.25 -10.21 -11.89
C GLY A 74 -19.77 -10.53 -12.10
N VAL A 75 -18.92 -10.37 -11.08
CA VAL A 75 -17.48 -10.61 -11.16
C VAL A 75 -17.06 -11.79 -10.28
N LYS A 76 -15.83 -12.28 -10.48
CA LYS A 76 -15.25 -13.40 -9.72
C LYS A 76 -14.29 -12.87 -8.67
N LEU A 77 -14.23 -13.58 -7.53
CA LEU A 77 -13.17 -13.46 -6.53
C LEU A 77 -12.21 -14.65 -6.65
N LEU A 78 -10.95 -14.44 -6.32
CA LEU A 78 -9.92 -15.46 -6.27
C LEU A 78 -8.99 -15.17 -5.08
N GLY A 79 -9.05 -16.00 -4.05
CA GLY A 79 -8.12 -16.00 -2.94
C GLY A 79 -6.83 -16.75 -3.27
N CYS A 80 -5.68 -16.16 -2.99
CA CYS A 80 -4.37 -16.76 -3.24
C CYS A 80 -3.42 -16.49 -2.07
N THR A 81 -2.88 -17.56 -1.47
CA THR A 81 -1.81 -17.43 -0.48
C THR A 81 -0.49 -17.08 -1.18
N VAL A 82 0.12 -15.96 -0.81
CA VAL A 82 1.37 -15.49 -1.40
C VAL A 82 2.25 -14.80 -0.36
N ASP A 83 3.54 -15.14 -0.38
CA ASP A 83 4.58 -14.38 0.27
C ASP A 83 5.28 -13.49 -0.76
N VAL A 84 4.98 -12.20 -0.74
CA VAL A 84 5.52 -11.25 -1.72
C VAL A 84 7.05 -11.11 -1.65
N SER A 85 7.67 -11.42 -0.50
CA SER A 85 9.14 -11.39 -0.38
C SER A 85 9.83 -12.59 -1.04
N SER A 86 9.07 -13.57 -1.55
CA SER A 86 9.53 -14.70 -2.38
C SER A 86 9.14 -14.49 -3.84
N GLN A 87 10.16 -14.37 -4.71
CA GLN A 87 9.94 -14.26 -6.16
C GLN A 87 9.20 -15.49 -6.73
N GLU A 88 9.50 -16.68 -6.22
CA GLU A 88 8.86 -17.93 -6.63
C GLU A 88 7.36 -17.91 -6.25
N SER A 89 7.03 -17.47 -5.05
CA SER A 89 5.64 -17.35 -4.60
C SER A 89 4.85 -16.36 -5.46
N VAL A 90 5.44 -15.22 -5.83
CA VAL A 90 4.80 -14.24 -6.72
C VAL A 90 4.65 -14.78 -8.15
N ALA A 91 5.61 -15.55 -8.65
CA ALA A 91 5.48 -16.23 -9.94
C ALA A 91 4.33 -17.25 -9.92
N GLY A 92 4.20 -18.04 -8.85
CA GLY A 92 3.07 -18.97 -8.65
C GLY A 92 1.71 -18.25 -8.59
N LEU A 93 1.65 -17.07 -7.97
CA LEU A 93 0.45 -16.23 -8.01
C LEU A 93 0.10 -15.84 -9.47
N ALA A 94 1.08 -15.40 -10.25
CA ALA A 94 0.83 -15.02 -11.64
C ALA A 94 0.34 -16.17 -12.51
N ASP A 95 0.86 -17.38 -12.31
CA ASP A 95 0.39 -18.59 -12.99
C ASP A 95 -1.05 -18.94 -12.59
N THR A 96 -1.40 -18.77 -11.32
CA THR A 96 -2.75 -19.01 -10.81
C THR A 96 -3.74 -18.02 -11.39
N VAL A 97 -3.39 -16.73 -11.41
CA VAL A 97 -4.21 -15.67 -12.02
C VAL A 97 -4.42 -15.95 -13.53
N THR A 98 -3.36 -16.30 -14.26
CA THR A 98 -3.44 -16.59 -15.70
C THR A 98 -4.37 -17.79 -15.98
N ARG A 99 -4.34 -18.83 -15.13
CA ARG A 99 -5.26 -19.98 -15.27
C ARG A 99 -6.71 -19.66 -14.94
N ALA A 100 -6.94 -18.81 -13.94
CA ALA A 100 -8.29 -18.42 -13.52
C ALA A 100 -8.96 -17.42 -14.47
N PHE A 101 -8.17 -16.60 -15.15
CA PHE A 101 -8.59 -15.50 -16.02
C PHE A 101 -7.80 -15.49 -17.35
N PRO A 102 -7.89 -16.56 -18.18
CA PRO A 102 -7.00 -16.74 -19.35
C PRO A 102 -7.11 -15.62 -20.38
N ASP A 103 -8.32 -15.09 -20.59
CA ASP A 103 -8.62 -14.10 -21.64
C ASP A 103 -8.96 -12.70 -21.06
N THR A 104 -8.72 -12.50 -19.77
CA THR A 104 -9.09 -11.27 -19.09
C THR A 104 -7.83 -10.45 -18.77
N PRO A 105 -7.76 -9.18 -19.17
CA PRO A 105 -6.57 -8.37 -18.91
C PRO A 105 -6.42 -8.05 -17.42
N ILE A 106 -5.16 -7.99 -16.95
CA ILE A 106 -4.84 -7.42 -15.65
C ILE A 106 -4.95 -5.91 -15.78
N SER A 107 -6.02 -5.33 -15.24
CA SER A 107 -6.30 -3.90 -15.34
C SER A 107 -5.82 -3.10 -14.15
N LEU A 108 -5.65 -3.75 -12.97
CA LEU A 108 -5.16 -3.08 -11.77
C LEU A 108 -4.18 -3.98 -11.01
N LEU A 109 -3.01 -3.46 -10.72
CA LEU A 109 -2.04 -4.07 -9.81
C LEU A 109 -1.82 -3.18 -8.59
N CYS A 110 -2.25 -3.62 -7.42
CA CYS A 110 -1.99 -2.94 -6.15
C CYS A 110 -0.88 -3.68 -5.38
N CYS A 111 0.34 -3.16 -5.43
CA CYS A 111 1.45 -3.60 -4.59
C CYS A 111 1.27 -3.00 -3.19
N ASN A 112 0.34 -3.58 -2.41
CA ASN A 112 -0.10 -3.02 -1.13
C ASN A 112 0.45 -3.79 0.09
N ALA A 113 0.83 -5.06 -0.05
CA ALA A 113 1.42 -5.84 1.05
C ALA A 113 2.59 -5.10 1.69
N GLY A 114 2.56 -5.01 3.01
CA GLY A 114 3.59 -4.31 3.76
C GLY A 114 3.57 -4.65 5.24
N VAL A 115 4.71 -4.50 5.89
CA VAL A 115 4.89 -4.72 7.32
C VAL A 115 5.44 -3.47 7.98
N GLY A 116 5.00 -3.22 9.21
CA GLY A 116 5.54 -2.17 10.07
C GLY A 116 6.72 -2.68 10.92
N GLY A 117 7.27 -1.80 11.77
CA GLY A 117 8.29 -2.18 12.74
C GLY A 117 9.72 -2.11 12.21
N GLY A 118 10.56 -3.10 12.56
CA GLY A 118 12.00 -3.10 12.30
C GLY A 118 12.83 -2.27 13.29
N GLY A 119 12.19 -1.42 14.10
CA GLY A 119 12.90 -0.61 15.10
C GLY A 119 13.64 0.61 14.54
N GLY A 120 14.46 1.23 15.40
CA GLY A 120 15.31 2.36 15.02
C GLY A 120 16.55 1.92 14.24
N VAL A 121 17.10 2.80 13.42
CA VAL A 121 18.28 2.51 12.58
C VAL A 121 19.48 2.00 13.39
N LEU A 122 19.68 2.53 14.61
CA LEU A 122 20.78 2.13 15.49
C LEU A 122 20.53 0.82 16.26
N THR A 123 19.29 0.39 16.38
CA THR A 123 18.89 -0.70 17.28
C THR A 123 18.29 -1.90 16.57
N ALA A 124 17.97 -1.76 15.30
CA ALA A 124 17.44 -2.84 14.47
C ALA A 124 18.49 -3.93 14.24
N ARG A 125 18.10 -5.19 14.38
CA ARG A 125 18.96 -6.34 14.06
C ARG A 125 18.97 -6.56 12.54
N ASP A 126 19.99 -7.20 12.00
CA ASP A 126 20.09 -7.53 10.57
C ASP A 126 18.84 -8.25 10.07
N ILE A 127 18.35 -9.22 10.85
CA ILE A 127 17.14 -9.99 10.50
C ILE A 127 15.87 -9.12 10.46
N ASP A 128 15.80 -8.01 11.21
CA ASP A 128 14.69 -7.07 11.20
C ASP A 128 14.77 -6.21 9.91
N TRP A 129 15.97 -5.79 9.50
CA TRP A 129 16.22 -5.15 8.22
C TRP A 129 15.82 -6.07 7.06
N ASP A 130 16.28 -7.32 7.08
CA ASP A 130 15.99 -8.31 6.04
C ASP A 130 14.49 -8.52 5.85
N PHE A 131 13.75 -8.65 6.95
CA PHE A 131 12.30 -8.83 6.92
C PHE A 131 11.59 -7.62 6.33
N VAL A 132 11.84 -6.42 6.85
CA VAL A 132 11.09 -5.22 6.43
C VAL A 132 11.46 -4.82 5.00
N ILE A 133 12.73 -4.90 4.60
CA ILE A 133 13.16 -4.71 3.20
C ILE A 133 12.59 -5.82 2.31
N GLY A 134 12.63 -7.06 2.78
CA GLY A 134 12.11 -8.23 2.06
C GLY A 134 10.67 -8.06 1.63
N VAL A 135 9.82 -7.59 2.53
CA VAL A 135 8.40 -7.37 2.24
C VAL A 135 8.16 -6.04 1.54
N ASN A 136 8.60 -4.93 2.15
CA ASN A 136 8.18 -3.59 1.71
C ASN A 136 8.87 -3.13 0.41
N VAL A 137 10.07 -3.62 0.11
CA VAL A 137 10.84 -3.19 -1.07
C VAL A 137 10.93 -4.32 -2.10
N LYS A 138 11.53 -5.46 -1.71
CA LYS A 138 11.65 -6.60 -2.63
C LYS A 138 10.29 -7.17 -3.03
N GLY A 139 9.32 -7.19 -2.11
CA GLY A 139 7.96 -7.63 -2.40
C GLY A 139 7.30 -6.79 -3.50
N VAL A 140 7.42 -5.46 -3.44
CA VAL A 140 6.95 -4.57 -4.49
C VAL A 140 7.69 -4.85 -5.81
N ALA A 141 9.03 -4.94 -5.76
CA ALA A 141 9.83 -5.23 -6.95
C ALA A 141 9.49 -6.60 -7.58
N ASN A 142 9.23 -7.62 -6.77
CA ASN A 142 8.82 -8.94 -7.24
C ASN A 142 7.47 -8.87 -7.98
N CYS A 143 6.49 -8.16 -7.42
CA CYS A 143 5.18 -7.96 -8.06
C CYS A 143 5.31 -7.19 -9.38
N VAL A 144 6.05 -6.07 -9.38
CA VAL A 144 6.27 -5.25 -10.58
C VAL A 144 6.95 -6.09 -11.68
N ARG A 145 8.05 -6.77 -11.39
CA ARG A 145 8.79 -7.58 -12.35
C ARG A 145 7.98 -8.75 -12.91
N THR A 146 7.03 -9.27 -12.15
CA THR A 146 6.20 -10.39 -12.57
C THR A 146 4.99 -9.96 -13.39
N PHE A 147 4.30 -8.91 -12.96
CA PHE A 147 3.01 -8.53 -13.56
C PHE A 147 3.11 -7.42 -14.61
N VAL A 148 4.00 -6.44 -14.44
CA VAL A 148 4.08 -5.30 -15.38
C VAL A 148 4.42 -5.73 -16.81
N PRO A 149 5.38 -6.64 -17.08
CA PRO A 149 5.61 -7.13 -18.43
C PRO A 149 4.36 -7.79 -19.05
N LYS A 150 3.56 -8.52 -18.25
CA LYS A 150 2.29 -9.11 -18.69
C LYS A 150 1.27 -8.02 -19.02
N MET A 151 1.11 -7.01 -18.16
CA MET A 151 0.22 -5.87 -18.39
C MET A 151 0.59 -5.10 -19.66
N LEU A 152 1.88 -4.86 -19.91
CA LEU A 152 2.36 -4.21 -21.12
C LEU A 152 2.06 -5.02 -22.39
N SER A 153 2.21 -6.36 -22.31
CA SER A 153 1.96 -7.23 -23.47
C SER A 153 0.48 -7.38 -23.85
N GLN A 154 -0.43 -7.06 -22.94
CA GLN A 154 -1.88 -7.15 -23.17
C GLN A 154 -2.44 -6.04 -24.05
N ASN A 155 -1.69 -4.98 -24.27
CA ASN A 155 -2.12 -3.79 -25.03
C ASN A 155 -3.51 -3.28 -24.61
N ALA A 156 -3.78 -3.33 -23.28
CA ALA A 156 -5.03 -2.91 -22.65
C ALA A 156 -4.74 -1.82 -21.60
N PRO A 157 -5.71 -0.94 -21.31
CA PRO A 157 -5.57 0.03 -20.24
C PRO A 157 -5.28 -0.65 -18.89
N GLY A 158 -4.36 -0.09 -18.11
CA GLY A 158 -4.02 -0.63 -16.81
C GLY A 158 -3.43 0.41 -15.87
N ALA A 159 -3.61 0.18 -14.57
CA ALA A 159 -3.06 1.00 -13.50
C ALA A 159 -2.23 0.17 -12.52
N ILE A 160 -1.17 0.78 -12.01
CA ILE A 160 -0.31 0.22 -10.98
C ILE A 160 -0.32 1.18 -9.80
N VAL A 161 -0.58 0.66 -8.62
CA VAL A 161 -0.59 1.42 -7.36
C VAL A 161 0.36 0.78 -6.36
N THR A 162 1.32 1.53 -5.86
CA THR A 162 2.20 1.10 -4.78
C THR A 162 1.80 1.76 -3.47
N THR A 163 1.58 0.99 -2.41
CA THR A 163 1.30 1.55 -1.08
C THR A 163 2.59 1.84 -0.34
N SER A 164 2.95 3.12 -0.30
CA SER A 164 4.01 3.65 0.54
C SER A 164 3.46 4.06 1.92
N SER A 165 3.73 5.26 2.35
CA SER A 165 3.29 5.91 3.60
C SER A 165 3.61 7.39 3.50
N GLN A 166 3.05 8.22 4.37
CA GLN A 166 3.60 9.54 4.64
C GLN A 166 5.10 9.47 5.01
N ASP A 167 5.52 8.41 5.70
CA ASP A 167 6.93 8.15 6.03
C ASP A 167 7.82 7.93 4.79
N GLY A 168 7.25 7.79 3.59
CA GLY A 168 7.98 7.71 2.32
C GLY A 168 8.28 9.08 1.69
N ILE A 169 7.63 10.14 2.15
CA ILE A 169 7.78 11.50 1.59
C ILE A 169 8.21 12.56 2.61
N CYS A 170 8.10 12.26 3.90
CA CYS A 170 8.53 13.13 4.99
C CYS A 170 9.93 12.78 5.51
N CYS A 171 10.33 13.31 6.65
CA CYS A 171 11.55 12.90 7.35
C CYS A 171 11.36 11.47 7.89
N ALA A 172 12.11 10.51 7.32
CA ALA A 172 12.00 9.09 7.63
C ALA A 172 12.30 8.77 9.10
N GLN A 173 11.58 7.78 9.65
CA GLN A 173 11.83 7.26 10.99
C GLN A 173 12.04 5.74 10.95
N GLY A 174 13.17 5.27 11.54
CA GLY A 174 13.50 3.86 11.65
C GLY A 174 13.60 3.12 10.31
N VAL A 175 13.69 1.81 10.40
CA VAL A 175 13.76 0.91 9.24
C VAL A 175 12.53 1.03 8.34
N TYR A 176 11.35 1.13 8.93
CA TYR A 176 10.10 1.28 8.19
C TYR A 176 10.13 2.51 7.26
N GLY A 177 10.46 3.69 7.79
CA GLY A 177 10.53 4.91 6.99
C GLY A 177 11.53 4.83 5.83
N VAL A 178 12.69 4.19 6.04
CA VAL A 178 13.66 3.93 4.96
C VAL A 178 13.02 3.10 3.86
N THR A 179 12.30 2.01 4.20
CA THR A 179 11.66 1.17 3.18
C THR A 179 10.52 1.88 2.45
N LYS A 180 9.79 2.77 3.12
CA LYS A 180 8.70 3.52 2.48
C LYS A 180 9.22 4.62 1.55
N HIS A 181 10.39 5.23 1.82
CA HIS A 181 11.10 6.06 0.85
C HIS A 181 11.52 5.25 -0.38
N ALA A 182 12.06 4.04 -0.16
CA ALA A 182 12.41 3.15 -1.26
C ALA A 182 11.20 2.77 -2.13
N CYS A 183 10.01 2.59 -1.53
CA CYS A 183 8.77 2.36 -2.29
C CYS A 183 8.41 3.56 -3.19
N VAL A 184 8.54 4.78 -2.70
CA VAL A 184 8.30 5.99 -3.52
C VAL A 184 9.27 6.02 -4.68
N ALA A 185 10.58 5.92 -4.41
CA ALA A 185 11.62 5.96 -5.44
C ALA A 185 11.46 4.84 -6.49
N LEU A 186 11.07 3.62 -6.07
CA LEU A 186 10.79 2.51 -6.98
C LEU A 186 9.61 2.84 -7.90
N THR A 187 8.55 3.44 -7.35
CA THR A 187 7.36 3.80 -8.12
C THR A 187 7.64 4.94 -9.11
N GLU A 188 8.47 5.91 -8.72
CA GLU A 188 8.94 6.98 -9.62
C GLU A 188 9.80 6.41 -10.77
N ALA A 189 10.71 5.45 -10.47
CA ALA A 189 11.48 4.75 -11.49
C ALA A 189 10.57 3.98 -12.44
N LEU A 190 9.61 3.22 -11.91
CA LEU A 190 8.64 2.48 -12.71
C LEU A 190 7.82 3.41 -13.62
N TYR A 191 7.36 4.55 -13.11
CA TYR A 191 6.65 5.56 -13.93
C TYR A 191 7.49 5.98 -15.15
N ASN A 192 8.79 6.21 -14.95
CA ASN A 192 9.69 6.58 -16.04
C ASN A 192 9.90 5.45 -17.04
N GLU A 193 9.88 4.18 -16.61
CA GLU A 193 10.07 3.01 -17.48
C GLU A 193 8.84 2.70 -18.34
N VAL A 194 7.62 2.87 -17.79
CA VAL A 194 6.37 2.50 -18.48
C VAL A 194 5.64 3.68 -19.12
N ARG A 195 6.27 4.83 -19.24
CA ARG A 195 5.69 6.10 -19.69
C ARG A 195 4.57 5.95 -20.73
N GLY A 196 3.37 6.34 -20.33
CA GLY A 196 2.21 6.42 -21.21
C GLY A 196 1.59 5.06 -21.59
N ALA A 197 2.22 3.93 -21.30
CA ALA A 197 1.65 2.62 -21.55
C ALA A 197 0.73 2.16 -20.41
N LEU A 198 1.09 2.48 -19.17
CA LEU A 198 0.32 2.17 -17.96
C LEU A 198 0.26 3.41 -17.06
N SER A 199 -0.81 3.54 -16.30
CA SER A 199 -0.94 4.54 -15.24
C SER A 199 -0.22 4.06 -13.98
N VAL A 200 0.58 4.93 -13.34
CA VAL A 200 1.37 4.57 -12.16
C VAL A 200 1.12 5.58 -11.04
N HIS A 201 0.87 5.08 -9.85
CA HIS A 201 0.49 5.88 -8.68
C HIS A 201 1.19 5.39 -7.43
N VAL A 202 1.48 6.29 -6.50
CA VAL A 202 1.99 5.95 -5.16
C VAL A 202 1.06 6.48 -4.08
N LEU A 203 0.50 5.57 -3.29
CA LEU A 203 -0.35 5.91 -2.15
C LEU A 203 0.52 6.19 -0.92
N CYS A 204 0.41 7.38 -0.36
CA CYS A 204 1.14 7.84 0.82
C CYS A 204 0.16 8.17 1.96
N PRO A 205 -0.35 7.16 2.68
CA PRO A 205 -1.33 7.39 3.73
C PRO A 205 -0.69 7.85 5.04
N ASN A 206 -1.44 8.66 5.78
CA ASN A 206 -1.24 8.90 7.20
C ASN A 206 -1.71 7.66 8.02
N ALA A 207 -1.95 7.80 9.32
CA ALA A 207 -2.45 6.70 10.15
C ALA A 207 -3.82 6.19 9.65
N VAL A 208 -3.89 4.90 9.32
CA VAL A 208 -5.09 4.21 8.84
C VAL A 208 -5.44 3.08 9.79
N ALA A 209 -6.71 2.85 10.06
CA ALA A 209 -7.22 1.81 10.93
C ALA A 209 -6.95 0.41 10.36
N THR A 210 -5.71 -0.06 10.51
CA THR A 210 -5.21 -1.34 9.98
C THR A 210 -4.43 -2.13 11.03
N ASN A 211 -4.01 -3.34 10.67
CA ASN A 211 -3.18 -4.20 11.50
C ASN A 211 -1.66 -4.03 11.27
N ILE A 212 -1.22 -2.93 10.65
CA ILE A 212 0.18 -2.71 10.27
C ILE A 212 1.14 -2.79 11.46
N VAL A 213 0.73 -2.31 12.63
CA VAL A 213 1.55 -2.28 13.85
C VAL A 213 1.69 -3.65 14.52
N THR A 214 0.93 -4.66 14.08
CA THR A 214 1.01 -6.04 14.57
C THR A 214 1.49 -7.02 13.48
N SER A 215 2.11 -6.52 12.43
CA SER A 215 2.53 -7.31 11.25
C SER A 215 3.65 -8.33 11.55
N GLU A 216 4.33 -8.24 12.69
CA GLU A 216 5.28 -9.25 13.18
C GLU A 216 4.68 -10.67 13.25
N ARG A 217 3.36 -10.80 13.44
CA ARG A 217 2.64 -12.09 13.42
C ARG A 217 2.83 -12.85 12.09
N ASN A 218 3.17 -12.15 11.02
CA ASN A 218 3.34 -12.69 9.67
C ASN A 218 4.81 -12.89 9.28
N ARG A 219 5.74 -12.82 10.27
CA ARG A 219 7.17 -12.98 10.00
C ARG A 219 7.49 -14.44 9.63
N PRO A 220 7.94 -14.74 8.41
CA PRO A 220 8.34 -16.08 8.00
C PRO A 220 9.56 -16.59 8.77
N GLU A 221 9.69 -17.93 8.88
CA GLU A 221 10.82 -18.59 9.55
C GLU A 221 12.19 -18.17 9.02
N ARG A 222 12.33 -17.94 7.70
CA ARG A 222 13.58 -17.46 7.09
C ARG A 222 14.02 -16.08 7.59
N TYR A 223 13.12 -15.32 8.21
CA TYR A 223 13.40 -14.05 8.88
C TYR A 223 13.36 -14.20 10.41
N GLY A 224 13.54 -15.42 10.92
CA GLY A 224 13.57 -15.72 12.37
C GLY A 224 12.22 -16.07 12.98
N GLY A 225 11.15 -16.12 12.19
CA GLY A 225 9.81 -16.47 12.66
C GLY A 225 9.22 -15.49 13.68
N ILE A 226 8.08 -15.84 14.24
CA ILE A 226 7.43 -15.07 15.30
C ILE A 226 8.27 -15.24 16.58
N ALA A 227 8.72 -14.13 17.17
CA ALA A 227 9.49 -14.16 18.39
C ALA A 227 8.76 -14.94 19.49
N LYS A 228 9.45 -15.92 20.11
CA LYS A 228 8.87 -16.73 21.22
C LYS A 228 8.50 -15.89 22.44
N GLU A 229 9.20 -14.77 22.63
CA GLU A 229 8.86 -13.71 23.58
C GLU A 229 8.28 -12.54 22.77
N ALA A 230 6.97 -12.57 22.57
CA ALA A 230 6.28 -11.47 21.88
C ALA A 230 6.53 -10.16 22.62
N ARG A 231 7.10 -9.16 21.95
CA ARG A 231 7.15 -7.79 22.50
C ARG A 231 5.69 -7.34 22.69
N PRO A 232 5.40 -6.46 23.66
CA PRO A 232 4.05 -5.89 23.81
C PRO A 232 3.48 -5.33 22.49
N SER A 233 4.36 -4.85 21.61
CA SER A 233 4.04 -4.39 20.24
C SER A 233 3.54 -5.49 19.30
N ASP A 234 3.80 -6.77 19.59
CA ASP A 234 3.58 -7.89 18.66
C ASP A 234 2.30 -8.67 18.99
N THR A 235 1.63 -8.34 20.08
CA THR A 235 0.43 -9.04 20.58
C THR A 235 -0.87 -8.35 20.14
N LYS A 236 -1.97 -9.12 20.13
CA LYS A 236 -3.33 -8.57 19.90
C LYS A 236 -3.72 -7.50 20.94
N ALA A 237 -3.05 -7.44 22.07
CA ALA A 237 -3.23 -6.44 23.13
C ALA A 237 -2.31 -5.22 22.99
N ASN A 238 -1.77 -4.96 21.78
CA ASN A 238 -0.94 -3.79 21.52
C ASN A 238 -1.78 -2.51 21.64
N PRO A 239 -1.51 -1.64 22.64
CA PRO A 239 -2.29 -0.42 22.83
C PRO A 239 -2.20 0.54 21.62
N ILE A 240 -1.10 0.53 20.88
CA ILE A 240 -0.98 1.32 19.64
C ILE A 240 -1.90 0.78 18.56
N ALA A 241 -2.05 -0.56 18.44
CA ALA A 241 -2.97 -1.15 17.46
C ALA A 241 -4.43 -0.76 17.73
N GLU A 242 -4.86 -0.72 18.99
CA GLU A 242 -6.18 -0.24 19.37
C GLU A 242 -6.37 1.25 19.02
N ARG A 243 -5.34 2.05 19.22
CA ARG A 243 -5.37 3.47 18.89
C ARG A 243 -5.40 3.72 17.38
N PHE A 244 -4.67 2.93 16.58
CA PHE A 244 -4.81 2.97 15.11
C PHE A 244 -6.23 2.65 14.66
N LYS A 245 -6.91 1.69 15.32
CA LYS A 245 -8.31 1.38 15.03
C LYS A 245 -9.27 2.48 15.47
N ALA A 246 -9.00 3.15 16.59
CA ALA A 246 -9.87 4.15 17.16
C ALA A 246 -9.75 5.53 16.49
N PHE A 247 -8.54 5.94 16.11
CA PHE A 247 -8.23 7.27 15.60
C PHE A 247 -7.80 7.27 14.13
N GLY A 248 -7.37 6.13 13.60
CA GLY A 248 -6.92 6.04 12.22
C GLY A 248 -8.05 6.24 11.21
N MET A 249 -7.68 6.76 10.06
CA MET A 249 -8.59 6.92 8.92
C MET A 249 -9.16 5.57 8.47
N ALA A 250 -10.41 5.55 8.01
CA ALA A 250 -11.03 4.35 7.46
C ALA A 250 -10.27 3.85 6.21
N PRO A 251 -9.96 2.55 6.08
CA PRO A 251 -9.30 1.99 4.90
C PRO A 251 -10.03 2.27 3.57
N SER A 252 -11.37 2.31 3.59
CA SER A 252 -12.19 2.64 2.44
C SER A 252 -11.92 4.04 1.87
N ARG A 253 -11.55 5.00 2.73
CA ARG A 253 -11.14 6.34 2.27
C ARG A 253 -9.87 6.25 1.41
N CYS A 254 -8.86 5.47 1.82
CA CYS A 254 -7.65 5.25 1.01
C CYS A 254 -8.02 4.64 -0.34
N ALA A 255 -8.87 3.62 -0.35
CA ALA A 255 -9.31 2.98 -1.59
C ALA A 255 -10.01 3.97 -2.53
N ASN A 256 -10.92 4.80 -2.01
CA ASN A 256 -11.59 5.81 -2.83
C ASN A 256 -10.60 6.82 -3.42
N LEU A 257 -9.67 7.35 -2.62
CA LEU A 257 -8.62 8.25 -3.11
C LEU A 257 -7.75 7.62 -4.21
N VAL A 258 -7.48 6.32 -4.12
CA VAL A 258 -6.77 5.59 -5.18
C VAL A 258 -7.55 5.61 -6.48
N PHE A 259 -8.84 5.30 -6.46
CA PHE A 259 -9.66 5.33 -7.68
C PHE A 259 -9.86 6.74 -8.21
N ASP A 260 -10.02 7.74 -7.35
CA ASP A 260 -10.08 9.14 -7.75
C ASP A 260 -8.78 9.59 -8.44
N ALA A 261 -7.62 9.17 -7.90
CA ALA A 261 -6.32 9.46 -8.49
C ALA A 261 -6.09 8.75 -9.85
N ILE A 262 -6.55 7.50 -10.00
CA ILE A 262 -6.54 6.81 -11.30
C ILE A 262 -7.37 7.59 -12.31
N GLN A 263 -8.53 8.11 -11.91
CA GLN A 263 -9.42 8.90 -12.77
C GLN A 263 -8.82 10.27 -13.14
N SER A 264 -8.16 10.95 -12.19
CA SER A 264 -7.57 12.28 -12.39
C SER A 264 -6.16 12.24 -13.00
N GLY A 265 -5.48 11.08 -12.93
CA GLY A 265 -4.10 10.92 -13.36
C GLY A 265 -3.07 11.45 -12.35
N GLU A 266 -3.42 11.54 -11.05
CA GLU A 266 -2.50 11.94 -10.00
C GLU A 266 -1.50 10.84 -9.69
N PHE A 267 -0.21 11.18 -9.60
CA PHE A 267 0.85 10.22 -9.26
C PHE A 267 0.99 10.02 -7.75
N TYR A 268 1.10 11.11 -6.98
CA TYR A 268 1.21 11.05 -5.52
C TYR A 268 -0.17 11.18 -4.88
N ILE A 269 -0.63 10.10 -4.24
CA ILE A 269 -1.92 10.05 -3.55
C ILE A 269 -1.68 10.30 -2.07
N LEU A 270 -1.87 11.55 -1.64
CA LEU A 270 -1.69 11.94 -0.25
C LEU A 270 -2.97 11.68 0.52
N ALA A 271 -3.03 10.53 1.22
CA ALA A 271 -4.23 10.14 1.95
C ALA A 271 -4.20 10.69 3.38
N GLU A 272 -4.91 11.78 3.59
CA GLU A 272 -5.00 12.53 4.84
C GLU A 272 -6.28 12.22 5.59
N ALA A 273 -6.19 12.22 6.93
CA ALA A 273 -7.34 12.11 7.78
C ALA A 273 -8.18 13.41 7.72
N LEU A 274 -9.50 13.28 7.90
CA LEU A 274 -10.43 14.42 7.84
C LEU A 274 -10.23 15.42 8.99
N ASP A 275 -9.76 14.93 10.13
CA ASP A 275 -9.50 15.71 11.34
C ASP A 275 -8.06 16.27 11.41
N ASP A 276 -7.22 15.96 10.41
CA ASP A 276 -5.84 16.51 10.29
C ASP A 276 -5.55 16.85 8.81
N PRO A 277 -6.37 17.72 8.18
CA PRO A 277 -6.24 18.02 6.76
C PRO A 277 -4.99 18.86 6.49
N GLY A 278 -4.32 18.58 5.37
CA GLY A 278 -3.10 19.29 4.96
C GLY A 278 -1.83 18.84 5.68
N TYR A 279 -1.92 17.91 6.65
CA TYR A 279 -0.76 17.50 7.43
C TYR A 279 0.30 16.76 6.57
N VAL A 280 -0.11 15.85 5.71
CA VAL A 280 0.83 15.10 4.83
C VAL A 280 1.51 16.04 3.83
N HIS A 281 0.78 17.03 3.31
CA HIS A 281 1.35 18.10 2.50
C HIS A 281 2.37 18.93 3.28
N LEU A 282 2.04 19.31 4.51
CA LEU A 282 2.93 20.07 5.37
C LEU A 282 4.22 19.30 5.69
N GLU A 283 4.14 17.99 5.92
CA GLU A 283 5.32 17.14 6.13
C GLU A 283 6.21 17.09 4.89
N ALA A 284 5.63 16.88 3.72
CA ALA A 284 6.37 16.85 2.46
C ALA A 284 7.03 18.22 2.19
N GLN A 285 6.31 19.32 2.37
CA GLN A 285 6.82 20.68 2.23
C GLN A 285 7.96 20.95 3.21
N THR A 286 7.77 20.60 4.49
CA THR A 286 8.81 20.79 5.54
C THR A 286 10.10 20.06 5.17
N ARG A 287 10.01 18.82 4.67
CA ARG A 287 11.19 18.09 4.21
C ARG A 287 11.84 18.75 3.00
N MET A 288 11.07 19.19 2.02
CA MET A 288 11.60 19.86 0.83
C MET A 288 12.28 21.18 1.19
N ASP A 289 11.66 21.97 2.06
CA ASP A 289 12.25 23.23 2.54
C ASP A 289 13.57 22.99 3.28
N ALA A 290 13.65 21.96 4.11
CA ALA A 290 14.90 21.60 4.77
C ALA A 290 15.99 21.21 3.76
N ILE A 291 15.67 20.46 2.71
CA ILE A 291 16.62 20.10 1.65
C ILE A 291 17.11 21.34 0.89
N LEU A 292 16.18 22.17 0.42
CA LEU A 292 16.51 23.37 -0.38
C LEU A 292 17.29 24.42 0.40
N ASN A 293 16.97 24.59 1.68
CA ASN A 293 17.62 25.54 2.56
C ASN A 293 18.82 24.94 3.32
N LYS A 294 19.21 23.70 3.04
CA LYS A 294 20.30 22.98 3.72
C LYS A 294 20.12 22.95 5.25
N GLY A 295 18.87 22.86 5.68
CA GLY A 295 18.47 22.81 7.09
C GLY A 295 18.53 21.40 7.67
N LEU A 296 18.17 21.28 8.94
CA LEU A 296 18.11 20.00 9.64
C LEU A 296 16.79 19.26 9.31
N PRO A 297 16.82 17.92 9.23
CA PRO A 297 15.60 17.14 9.10
C PRO A 297 14.64 17.39 10.27
N SER A 298 13.38 17.68 9.98
CA SER A 298 12.36 17.91 11.00
C SER A 298 11.00 17.42 10.54
N ARG A 299 10.09 17.20 11.49
CA ARG A 299 8.68 16.87 11.23
C ARG A 299 7.79 17.85 11.97
N PRO A 300 6.74 18.38 11.33
CA PRO A 300 5.71 19.15 12.03
C PRO A 300 4.96 18.26 13.04
N LYS A 301 4.27 18.88 13.99
CA LYS A 301 3.39 18.16 14.92
C LYS A 301 2.08 17.82 14.22
N SER A 302 1.62 16.57 14.41
CA SER A 302 0.30 16.10 13.99
C SER A 302 -0.60 15.87 15.20
N GLU A 303 -1.81 16.36 15.15
CA GLU A 303 -2.83 16.06 16.17
C GLU A 303 -3.23 14.58 16.11
N LEU A 304 -3.43 14.03 14.91
CA LEU A 304 -3.77 12.62 14.72
C LEU A 304 -2.66 11.70 15.25
N LEU A 305 -1.40 11.92 14.84
CA LEU A 305 -0.30 11.10 15.32
C LEU A 305 -0.09 11.23 16.82
N THR A 306 -0.34 12.42 17.38
CA THR A 306 -0.32 12.61 18.84
C THR A 306 -1.40 11.75 19.50
N LYS A 307 -2.63 11.73 19.00
CA LYS A 307 -3.70 10.86 19.52
C LYS A 307 -3.33 9.38 19.40
N VAL A 308 -2.70 8.97 18.30
CA VAL A 308 -2.32 7.57 18.06
C VAL A 308 -1.15 7.10 18.95
N PHE A 309 -0.13 7.93 19.18
CA PHE A 309 1.09 7.50 19.87
C PHE A 309 1.21 7.95 21.34
N ASP A 310 0.43 8.93 21.80
CA ASP A 310 0.41 9.34 23.20
C ASP A 310 -0.59 8.51 24.00
N LEU A 311 -0.10 7.51 24.74
CA LEU A 311 -0.92 6.61 25.55
C LEU A 311 -1.66 7.30 26.71
N ARG A 312 -1.35 8.56 27.02
CA ARG A 312 -2.04 9.35 28.06
C ARG A 312 -3.39 9.89 27.57
N ILE A 313 -3.57 10.01 26.25
CA ILE A 313 -4.84 10.44 25.68
C ILE A 313 -5.82 9.27 25.77
N PRO A 314 -7.04 9.42 26.35
CA PRO A 314 -8.00 8.33 26.43
C PRO A 314 -8.49 7.90 25.04
N LEU A 315 -8.86 6.63 24.92
CA LEU A 315 -9.59 6.15 23.73
C LEU A 315 -11.01 6.79 23.73
N PRO A 316 -11.61 7.03 22.55
CA PRO A 316 -12.99 7.44 22.46
C PRO A 316 -13.91 6.37 23.07
N ASP A 317 -15.02 6.79 23.63
CA ASP A 317 -16.05 5.87 24.09
C ASP A 317 -16.52 5.00 22.92
N LYS A 318 -16.73 3.71 23.21
CA LYS A 318 -17.29 2.79 22.19
C LYS A 318 -18.80 3.03 22.18
N ASP A 319 -19.29 3.63 21.10
CA ASP A 319 -20.72 3.68 20.80
C ASP A 319 -21.29 2.28 20.46
#